data_016f78c29989ac3e44c19d14cd4dd55e
#
_entry.id   016f78c29989ac3e44c19d14cd4dd55e
#
_cell.length_a   1.000
_cell.length_b   1.000
_cell.length_c   1.000
_cell.angle_alpha   90.00
_cell.angle_beta   90.00
_cell.angle_gamma   90.00
#
_symmetry.space_group_name_H-M   'P 1'
#
loop_
_entity.id
_entity.type
_entity.pdbx_description
1 polymer ?
#
loop_
_entity_poly.entity_id
_entity_poly.type
_entity_poly.pdbx_seq_one_letter_code
_entity_poly.pdbx_strand_id
1 'polypeptide(L)'
;MGGFFGTVSKTACVADLFYGTDYNSHMGTKRAGMVTYAEGMGFMRSIHNLESSYFRTKFESELSKFKGNSGLGIISDTDPQPILINSHLGKFAIVTVAKVNNIPELEQDLLASNMHFSEMSLSKTNQTELIALLVIQGKDFVDGIENVFRKIKALARCSS
;
A
#
# COMPACT_ATOMS: atom_id res chain seq x y z
N MET A 1 0.94 14.17 2.50
CA MET A 1 0.09 13.38 3.44
C MET A 1 -0.68 12.32 2.65
N GLY A 2 -1.50 11.53 3.30
CA GLY A 2 -2.30 10.51 2.65
C GLY A 2 -3.35 9.95 3.60
N GLY A 3 -4.24 9.12 3.07
CA GLY A 3 -5.24 8.41 3.84
C GLY A 3 -5.56 7.08 3.18
N PHE A 4 -5.95 6.11 3.95
CA PHE A 4 -6.35 4.81 3.42
C PHE A 4 -7.71 4.36 3.98
N PHE A 5 -8.36 3.49 3.24
CA PHE A 5 -9.60 2.83 3.63
C PHE A 5 -9.47 1.34 3.35
N GLY A 6 -9.91 0.52 4.28
CA GLY A 6 -9.92 -0.94 4.13
C GLY A 6 -11.30 -1.49 4.48
N THR A 7 -11.73 -2.49 3.74
CA THR A 7 -13.03 -3.12 3.98
C THR A 7 -12.98 -4.63 3.75
N VAL A 8 -13.72 -5.35 4.58
CA VAL A 8 -14.05 -6.77 4.42
C VAL A 8 -15.56 -6.92 4.62
N SER A 9 -16.22 -7.53 3.67
CA SER A 9 -17.69 -7.66 3.65
C SER A 9 -18.11 -9.09 3.35
N LYS A 10 -19.34 -9.42 3.69
CA LYS A 10 -19.99 -10.67 3.24
C LYS A 10 -20.49 -10.59 1.80
N THR A 11 -20.63 -9.38 1.28
CA THR A 11 -21.10 -9.09 -0.09
C THR A 11 -20.02 -8.31 -0.84
N ALA A 12 -20.30 -7.92 -2.09
CA ALA A 12 -19.37 -7.10 -2.87
C ALA A 12 -19.06 -5.77 -2.18
N CYS A 13 -17.78 -5.45 -2.04
CA CYS A 13 -17.30 -4.30 -1.29
C CYS A 13 -16.88 -3.09 -2.17
N VAL A 14 -16.99 -3.20 -3.48
CA VAL A 14 -16.39 -2.23 -4.42
C VAL A 14 -16.93 -0.81 -4.21
N ALA A 15 -18.23 -0.66 -4.01
CA ALA A 15 -18.86 0.64 -3.78
C ALA A 15 -18.38 1.26 -2.45
N ASP A 16 -18.38 0.48 -1.37
CA ASP A 16 -17.91 0.94 -0.05
C ASP A 16 -16.43 1.35 -0.11
N LEU A 17 -15.61 0.55 -0.79
CA LEU A 17 -14.20 0.83 -1.00
C LEU A 17 -13.99 2.13 -1.79
N PHE A 18 -14.74 2.32 -2.87
CA PHE A 18 -14.65 3.51 -3.70
C PHE A 18 -15.01 4.77 -2.91
N TYR A 19 -16.18 4.80 -2.26
CA TYR A 19 -16.60 5.96 -1.48
C TYR A 19 -15.75 6.20 -0.23
N GLY A 20 -15.31 5.13 0.44
CA GLY A 20 -14.41 5.24 1.59
C GLY A 20 -13.03 5.77 1.21
N THR A 21 -12.51 5.41 0.04
CA THR A 21 -11.26 5.96 -0.49
C THR A 21 -11.44 7.41 -0.93
N ASP A 22 -12.54 7.71 -1.64
CA ASP A 22 -12.88 9.07 -2.08
C ASP A 22 -13.02 10.04 -0.91
N TYR A 23 -13.57 9.58 0.22
CA TYR A 23 -13.63 10.39 1.45
C TYR A 23 -12.26 10.90 1.89
N ASN A 24 -11.19 10.14 1.64
CA ASN A 24 -9.82 10.54 1.92
C ASN A 24 -9.17 11.36 0.80
N SER A 25 -9.86 11.65 -0.29
CA SER A 25 -9.28 12.32 -1.46
C SER A 25 -8.74 13.73 -1.18
N HIS A 26 -9.23 14.38 -0.12
CA HIS A 26 -8.73 15.67 0.35
C HIS A 26 -7.38 15.60 1.10
N MET A 27 -6.92 14.39 1.45
CA MET A 27 -5.69 14.19 2.22
C MET A 27 -4.43 14.05 1.36
N GLY A 28 -4.56 13.98 0.05
CA GLY A 28 -3.44 13.88 -0.88
C GLY A 28 -3.86 14.24 -2.30
N THR A 29 -2.90 14.66 -3.11
CA THR A 29 -3.16 15.22 -4.44
C THR A 29 -2.39 14.55 -5.57
N LYS A 30 -1.49 13.62 -5.26
CA LYS A 30 -0.57 13.08 -6.26
C LYS A 30 -1.01 11.74 -6.83
N ARG A 31 -1.38 10.80 -5.98
CA ARG A 31 -1.64 9.43 -6.38
C ARG A 31 -2.81 8.83 -5.61
N ALA A 32 -3.51 7.91 -6.27
CA ALA A 32 -4.47 7.05 -5.62
C ALA A 32 -4.37 5.63 -6.16
N GLY A 33 -4.75 4.67 -5.35
CA GLY A 33 -4.82 3.28 -5.74
C GLY A 33 -5.93 2.54 -5.03
N MET A 34 -6.45 1.54 -5.71
CA MET A 34 -7.41 0.60 -5.17
C MET A 34 -6.99 -0.82 -5.51
N VAL A 35 -7.23 -1.73 -4.58
CA VAL A 35 -7.09 -3.17 -4.80
C VAL A 35 -8.27 -3.88 -4.15
N THR A 36 -8.83 -4.86 -4.85
CA THR A 36 -9.84 -5.77 -4.32
C THR A 36 -9.38 -7.21 -4.47
N TYR A 37 -9.91 -8.08 -3.64
CA TYR A 37 -9.69 -9.52 -3.74
C TYR A 37 -11.03 -10.24 -3.85
N ALA A 38 -11.11 -11.14 -4.82
CA ALA A 38 -12.21 -12.06 -5.00
C ALA A 38 -11.68 -13.49 -5.04
N GLU A 39 -12.33 -14.37 -4.28
CA GLU A 39 -12.01 -15.80 -4.30
C GLU A 39 -12.17 -16.37 -5.72
N GLY A 40 -11.17 -17.15 -6.17
CA GLY A 40 -11.15 -17.72 -7.52
C GLY A 40 -10.68 -16.76 -8.63
N MET A 41 -10.73 -15.44 -8.40
CA MET A 41 -10.26 -14.43 -9.37
C MET A 41 -8.93 -13.77 -8.95
N GLY A 42 -8.65 -13.71 -7.64
CA GLY A 42 -7.47 -13.09 -7.10
C GLY A 42 -7.59 -11.59 -6.91
N PHE A 43 -6.45 -10.90 -7.01
CA PHE A 43 -6.35 -9.45 -6.83
C PHE A 43 -6.61 -8.68 -8.13
N MET A 44 -7.39 -7.60 -8.00
CA MET A 44 -7.60 -6.60 -9.05
C MET A 44 -7.11 -5.26 -8.52
N ARG A 45 -6.13 -4.65 -9.20
CA ARG A 45 -5.46 -3.41 -8.75
C ARG A 45 -5.50 -2.35 -9.85
N SER A 46 -5.71 -1.10 -9.45
CA SER A 46 -5.50 0.08 -10.29
C SER A 46 -4.82 1.18 -9.48
N ILE A 47 -3.89 1.90 -10.12
CA ILE A 47 -3.16 3.03 -9.54
C ILE A 47 -3.20 4.17 -10.55
N HIS A 48 -3.56 5.38 -10.10
CA HIS A 48 -3.64 6.58 -10.92
C HIS A 48 -2.89 7.76 -10.33
N ASN A 49 -2.35 8.60 -11.22
CA ASN A 49 -1.90 9.93 -10.88
C ASN A 49 -3.12 10.86 -10.81
N LEU A 50 -3.21 11.64 -9.73
CA LEU A 50 -4.31 12.58 -9.48
C LEU A 50 -3.95 14.04 -9.79
N GLU A 51 -2.72 14.34 -10.21
CA GLU A 51 -2.28 15.72 -10.46
C GLU A 51 -3.08 16.42 -11.56
N SER A 52 -3.65 15.67 -12.48
CA SER A 52 -4.44 16.19 -13.61
C SER A 52 -5.94 15.94 -13.52
N SER A 53 -6.41 15.19 -12.53
CA SER A 53 -7.82 14.81 -12.41
C SER A 53 -8.15 14.29 -11.02
N TYR A 54 -9.38 14.51 -10.58
CA TYR A 54 -9.87 14.02 -9.29
C TYR A 54 -9.99 12.51 -9.24
N PHE A 55 -9.96 11.96 -8.03
CA PHE A 55 -10.09 10.53 -7.75
C PHE A 55 -11.29 9.90 -8.47
N ARG A 56 -12.49 10.47 -8.31
CA ARG A 56 -13.71 9.95 -8.94
C ARG A 56 -13.57 9.82 -10.46
N THR A 57 -13.06 10.84 -11.11
CA THR A 57 -12.90 10.86 -12.57
C THR A 57 -11.99 9.72 -13.05
N LYS A 58 -10.97 9.38 -12.28
CA LYS A 58 -10.02 8.31 -12.66
C LYS A 58 -10.56 6.90 -12.42
N PHE A 59 -11.26 6.69 -11.29
CA PHE A 59 -11.66 5.36 -10.87
C PHE A 59 -13.09 4.97 -11.27
N GLU A 60 -14.00 5.93 -11.45
CA GLU A 60 -15.42 5.65 -11.72
C GLU A 60 -15.62 4.79 -12.99
N SER A 61 -14.86 5.07 -14.05
CA SER A 61 -14.92 4.30 -15.29
C SER A 61 -14.36 2.88 -15.16
N GLU A 62 -13.58 2.60 -14.12
CA GLU A 62 -12.94 1.32 -13.88
C GLU A 62 -13.66 0.47 -12.83
N LEU A 63 -14.68 0.99 -12.16
CA LEU A 63 -15.38 0.27 -11.07
C LEU A 63 -15.92 -1.09 -11.51
N SER A 64 -16.36 -1.22 -12.75
CA SER A 64 -16.84 -2.49 -13.30
C SER A 64 -15.78 -3.60 -13.38
N LYS A 65 -14.50 -3.22 -13.39
CA LYS A 65 -13.37 -4.16 -13.41
C LYS A 65 -13.10 -4.76 -12.02
N PHE A 66 -13.44 -4.02 -10.97
CA PHE A 66 -13.23 -4.47 -9.59
C PHE A 66 -14.33 -5.43 -9.17
N LYS A 67 -13.95 -6.50 -8.50
CA LYS A 67 -14.85 -7.48 -7.89
C LYS A 67 -14.24 -7.95 -6.58
N GLY A 68 -15.08 -8.42 -5.69
CA GLY A 68 -14.62 -9.01 -4.44
C GLY A 68 -15.34 -8.48 -3.22
N ASN A 69 -15.00 -9.09 -2.10
CA ASN A 69 -15.61 -8.81 -0.79
C ASN A 69 -14.59 -8.25 0.20
N SER A 70 -13.36 -8.03 -0.22
CA SER A 70 -12.33 -7.36 0.56
C SER A 70 -11.49 -6.45 -0.32
N GLY A 71 -11.01 -5.36 0.23
CA GLY A 71 -10.19 -4.42 -0.53
C GLY A 71 -9.55 -3.34 0.32
N LEU A 72 -8.55 -2.69 -0.28
CA LEU A 72 -7.81 -1.56 0.25
C LEU A 72 -7.81 -0.42 -0.77
N GLY A 73 -8.01 0.79 -0.30
CA GLY A 73 -7.89 2.01 -1.08
C GLY A 73 -6.94 2.99 -0.40
N ILE A 74 -6.20 3.75 -1.18
CA ILE A 74 -5.17 4.67 -0.71
C ILE A 74 -5.17 5.96 -1.50
N ILE A 75 -5.02 7.07 -0.81
CA ILE A 75 -4.60 8.36 -1.37
C ILE A 75 -3.21 8.66 -0.82
N SER A 76 -2.26 8.96 -1.69
CA SER A 76 -0.86 9.13 -1.29
C SER A 76 -0.18 10.25 -2.08
N ASP A 77 0.67 11.01 -1.40
CA ASP A 77 1.55 11.99 -2.03
C ASP A 77 2.96 11.44 -2.28
N THR A 78 3.20 10.19 -1.94
CA THR A 78 4.51 9.56 -2.05
C THR A 78 4.54 8.51 -3.16
N ASP A 79 4.49 7.26 -2.80
CA ASP A 79 4.76 6.14 -3.68
C ASP A 79 3.51 5.61 -4.38
N PRO A 80 3.65 4.98 -5.55
CA PRO A 80 2.58 4.18 -6.14
C PRO A 80 2.21 3.02 -5.22
N GLN A 81 0.93 2.89 -4.91
CA GLN A 81 0.34 1.87 -4.04
C GLN A 81 -1.09 1.57 -4.50
N PRO A 82 -1.69 0.43 -4.14
CA PRO A 82 -1.19 -0.68 -3.30
C PRO A 82 -0.07 -1.49 -3.96
N ILE A 83 0.78 -2.11 -3.15
CA ILE A 83 1.77 -3.09 -3.60
C ILE A 83 1.21 -4.51 -3.41
N LEU A 84 1.38 -5.35 -4.42
CA LEU A 84 1.03 -6.77 -4.35
C LEU A 84 2.29 -7.60 -4.16
N ILE A 85 2.26 -8.47 -3.17
CA ILE A 85 3.40 -9.33 -2.81
C ILE A 85 2.96 -10.80 -2.87
N ASN A 86 3.86 -11.63 -3.39
CA ASN A 86 3.78 -13.08 -3.29
C ASN A 86 5.02 -13.59 -2.56
N SER A 87 4.84 -14.14 -1.37
CA SER A 87 5.93 -14.56 -0.49
C SER A 87 5.60 -15.88 0.21
N HIS A 88 6.48 -16.34 1.11
CA HIS A 88 6.19 -17.47 1.98
C HIS A 88 5.00 -17.26 2.92
N LEU A 89 4.62 -16.00 3.17
CA LEU A 89 3.39 -15.65 3.91
C LEU A 89 2.12 -15.74 3.05
N GLY A 90 2.25 -16.11 1.77
CA GLY A 90 1.19 -16.11 0.79
C GLY A 90 1.15 -14.83 -0.05
N LYS A 91 0.03 -14.66 -0.77
CA LYS A 91 -0.24 -13.45 -1.56
C LYS A 91 -0.99 -12.44 -0.73
N PHE A 92 -0.52 -11.21 -0.70
CA PHE A 92 -1.19 -10.13 0.02
C PHE A 92 -1.02 -8.78 -0.68
N ALA A 93 -1.88 -7.85 -0.33
CA ALA A 93 -1.78 -6.45 -0.72
C ALA A 93 -1.42 -5.61 0.50
N ILE A 94 -0.62 -4.56 0.29
CA ILE A 94 -0.24 -3.63 1.35
C ILE A 94 -0.39 -2.19 0.87
N VAL A 95 -0.88 -1.34 1.76
CA VAL A 95 -0.88 0.12 1.65
C VAL A 95 -0.26 0.72 2.90
N THR A 96 0.39 1.86 2.76
CA THR A 96 1.03 2.54 3.89
C THR A 96 0.82 4.04 3.82
N VAL A 97 0.58 4.66 4.97
CA VAL A 97 0.66 6.10 5.18
C VAL A 97 1.70 6.33 6.25
N ALA A 98 2.95 6.40 5.84
CA ALA A 98 4.09 6.52 6.74
C ALA A 98 5.21 7.36 6.10
N LYS A 99 6.05 7.95 6.94
CA LYS A 99 7.33 8.54 6.54
C LYS A 99 8.45 7.76 7.23
N VAL A 100 9.25 7.08 6.42
CA VAL A 100 10.42 6.33 6.91
C VAL A 100 11.64 7.23 6.83
N ASN A 101 12.35 7.43 7.95
CA ASN A 101 13.49 8.35 8.01
C ASN A 101 14.84 7.67 7.79
N ASN A 102 14.92 6.35 7.91
CA ASN A 102 16.15 5.57 7.79
C ASN A 102 16.12 4.62 6.56
N ILE A 103 15.56 5.10 5.44
CA ILE A 103 15.46 4.33 4.20
C ILE A 103 16.81 3.78 3.74
N PRO A 104 17.92 4.57 3.65
CA PRO A 104 19.19 4.05 3.15
C PRO A 104 19.75 2.91 3.99
N GLU A 105 19.62 2.99 5.33
CA GLU A 105 20.07 1.93 6.24
C GLU A 105 19.28 0.63 6.01
N LEU A 106 17.95 0.75 5.94
CA LEU A 106 17.06 -0.40 5.76
C LEU A 106 17.21 -1.03 4.37
N GLU A 107 17.42 -0.21 3.35
CA GLU A 107 17.67 -0.68 1.98
C GLU A 107 18.94 -1.52 1.90
N GLN A 108 20.03 -1.05 2.51
CA GLN A 108 21.29 -1.79 2.58
C GLN A 108 21.14 -3.13 3.33
N ASP A 109 20.43 -3.14 4.45
CA ASP A 109 20.16 -4.35 5.22
C ASP A 109 19.36 -5.38 4.42
N LEU A 110 18.34 -4.92 3.68
CA LEU A 110 17.50 -5.79 2.86
C LEU A 110 18.30 -6.35 1.67
N LEU A 111 19.08 -5.54 0.98
CA LEU A 111 19.95 -5.98 -0.12
C LEU A 111 21.02 -6.95 0.35
N ALA A 112 21.62 -6.72 1.53
CA ALA A 112 22.57 -7.64 2.14
C ALA A 112 21.93 -9.01 2.51
N SER A 113 20.63 -9.03 2.72
CA SER A 113 19.83 -10.25 2.95
C SER A 113 19.33 -10.90 1.64
N ASN A 114 19.89 -10.54 0.48
CA ASN A 114 19.49 -11.02 -0.84
C ASN A 114 18.02 -10.69 -1.22
N MET A 115 17.43 -9.71 -0.60
CA MET A 115 16.14 -9.17 -1.02
C MET A 115 16.35 -8.12 -2.12
N HIS A 116 15.34 -7.89 -2.94
CA HIS A 116 15.42 -6.94 -4.04
C HIS A 116 14.16 -6.07 -4.10
N PHE A 117 14.30 -4.90 -4.68
CA PHE A 117 13.23 -3.97 -4.95
C PHE A 117 12.82 -4.05 -6.42
N SER A 118 11.52 -4.08 -6.68
CA SER A 118 10.94 -4.14 -8.02
C SER A 118 10.12 -2.89 -8.38
N GLU A 119 9.59 -2.21 -7.37
CA GLU A 119 8.74 -1.01 -7.54
C GLU A 119 9.56 0.27 -7.31
N MET A 120 10.39 0.63 -8.28
CA MET A 120 11.17 1.87 -8.19
C MET A 120 10.45 3.02 -8.92
N SER A 121 10.37 4.17 -8.26
CA SER A 121 9.76 5.38 -8.82
C SER A 121 10.81 6.51 -8.86
N LEU A 122 11.14 7.01 -10.05
CA LEU A 122 12.13 8.08 -10.25
C LEU A 122 13.48 7.78 -9.58
N SER A 123 13.97 6.56 -9.70
CA SER A 123 15.22 6.08 -9.06
C SER A 123 15.21 6.14 -7.53
N LYS A 124 14.03 6.18 -6.92
CA LYS A 124 13.87 6.13 -5.46
C LYS A 124 13.20 4.84 -5.04
N THR A 125 13.62 4.33 -3.90
CA THR A 125 13.00 3.16 -3.26
C THR A 125 11.57 3.48 -2.85
N ASN A 126 10.64 2.62 -3.25
CA ASN A 126 9.26 2.70 -2.82
C ASN A 126 9.17 2.32 -1.33
N GLN A 127 8.72 3.26 -0.48
CA GLN A 127 8.67 3.04 0.97
C GLN A 127 7.67 1.94 1.36
N THR A 128 6.58 1.81 0.61
CA THR A 128 5.58 0.76 0.83
C THR A 128 6.16 -0.62 0.53
N GLU A 129 6.94 -0.75 -0.56
CA GLU A 129 7.66 -1.98 -0.86
C GLU A 129 8.71 -2.31 0.21
N LEU A 130 9.48 -1.31 0.67
CA LEU A 130 10.44 -1.49 1.75
C LEU A 130 9.76 -2.04 3.01
N ILE A 131 8.61 -1.49 3.40
CA ILE A 131 7.83 -1.98 4.54
C ILE A 131 7.34 -3.41 4.27
N ALA A 132 6.87 -3.72 3.07
CA ALA A 132 6.45 -5.08 2.70
C ALA A 132 7.60 -6.08 2.82
N LEU A 133 8.82 -5.72 2.36
CA LEU A 133 10.01 -6.54 2.49
C LEU A 133 10.41 -6.79 3.95
N LEU A 134 10.25 -5.79 4.82
CA LEU A 134 10.45 -5.97 6.27
C LEU A 134 9.41 -6.90 6.90
N VAL A 135 8.16 -6.86 6.44
CA VAL A 135 7.10 -7.77 6.89
C VAL A 135 7.44 -9.21 6.51
N ILE A 136 7.88 -9.46 5.28
CA ILE A 136 8.20 -10.82 4.82
C ILE A 136 9.50 -11.39 5.41
N GLN A 137 10.28 -10.62 6.15
CA GLN A 137 11.37 -11.16 6.97
C GLN A 137 10.86 -11.90 8.21
N GLY A 138 9.61 -11.68 8.61
CA GLY A 138 8.98 -12.37 9.73
C GLY A 138 8.58 -13.82 9.37
N LYS A 139 8.43 -14.65 10.38
CA LYS A 139 7.92 -16.03 10.24
C LYS A 139 6.43 -16.08 9.96
N ASP A 140 5.70 -15.05 10.39
CA ASP A 140 4.28 -14.82 10.15
C ASP A 140 4.01 -13.31 10.07
N PHE A 141 2.77 -12.89 9.78
CA PHE A 141 2.40 -11.49 9.65
C PHE A 141 2.61 -10.69 10.94
N VAL A 142 2.35 -11.29 12.11
CA VAL A 142 2.49 -10.60 13.40
C VAL A 142 3.96 -10.31 13.67
N ASP A 143 4.83 -11.31 13.56
CA ASP A 143 6.27 -11.16 13.71
C ASP A 143 6.86 -10.18 12.67
N GLY A 144 6.36 -10.23 11.43
CA GLY A 144 6.73 -9.29 10.38
C GLY A 144 6.37 -7.85 10.69
N ILE A 145 5.17 -7.60 11.20
CA ILE A 145 4.72 -6.26 11.61
C ILE A 145 5.54 -5.76 12.81
N GLU A 146 5.81 -6.62 13.80
CA GLU A 146 6.70 -6.27 14.92
C GLU A 146 8.11 -5.92 14.45
N ASN A 147 8.65 -6.65 13.45
CA ASN A 147 9.93 -6.34 12.83
C ASN A 147 9.95 -4.94 12.21
N VAL A 148 8.87 -4.54 11.51
CA VAL A 148 8.70 -3.20 10.98
C VAL A 148 8.80 -2.15 12.09
N PHE A 149 8.06 -2.31 13.18
CA PHE A 149 8.09 -1.36 14.31
C PHE A 149 9.45 -1.28 15.02
N ARG A 150 10.17 -2.38 15.06
CA ARG A 150 11.55 -2.41 15.63
C ARG A 150 12.55 -1.67 14.77
N LYS A 151 12.46 -1.80 13.45
CA LYS A 151 13.46 -1.29 12.49
C LYS A 151 13.20 0.14 12.02
N ILE A 152 11.94 0.52 11.87
CA ILE A 152 11.60 1.87 11.41
C ILE A 152 11.78 2.89 12.53
N LYS A 153 12.66 3.86 12.29
CA LYS A 153 12.79 5.06 13.11
C LYS A 153 11.77 6.08 12.64
N ALA A 154 10.61 6.11 13.31
CA ALA A 154 9.57 7.08 13.02
C ALA A 154 9.86 8.43 13.69
N LEU A 155 9.36 9.53 13.10
CA LEU A 155 9.54 10.91 13.60
C LEU A 155 9.05 11.12 15.07
N ALA A 156 8.15 10.29 15.55
CA ALA A 156 7.54 10.45 16.87
C ALA A 156 8.44 10.06 18.06
N ARG A 157 9.69 9.67 17.85
CA ARG A 157 10.63 9.31 18.92
C ARG A 157 11.75 10.32 19.15
N CYS A 158 11.69 11.47 18.55
CA CYS A 158 12.68 12.55 18.77
C CYS A 158 12.08 13.70 19.59
N SER A 159 11.58 13.39 20.78
CA SER A 159 11.35 14.39 21.83
C SER A 159 11.55 13.75 23.20
N SER A 160 12.80 13.65 23.57
CA SER A 160 13.25 13.55 24.97
C SER A 160 14.66 14.11 25.05
#